data_fd3a4deb80b0689739e67c81e0f48718
#
_entry.id   fd3a4deb80b0689739e67c81e0f48718
#
_cell.length_a   1.000
_cell.length_b   1.000
_cell.length_c   1.000
_cell.angle_alpha   90.00
_cell.angle_beta   90.00
_cell.angle_gamma   90.00
#
_symmetry.space_group_name_H-M   'P 1'
#
loop_
_entity.id
_entity.type
_entity.pdbx_description
1 polymer ?
#
loop_
_entity_poly.entity_id
_entity_poly.type
_entity_poly.pdbx_seq_one_letter_code
_entity_poly.pdbx_strand_id
1 'polypeptide(L)'
;ENQRRGRIYKPRLEWLIHATLQAEKRSEVDLSRLYNEFRDFVTKDMPARRADQQVALLTRYANQYKELIGDSGTTPVARFGRRIAAYDVTTIHPLALLISVTDISDTEKTIMFNDLVSYVVRRAVCGLTPKNYNNVFMAVLRHLAKTAVSSVELRYSLKNLNGEASRWPTDSEFLNACITAQLYPGRLDTPKMRMMLTELEGELRRQVKT
;
A
#
# COMPACT_ATOMS: atom_id res chain seq x y z
N GLU A 1 -5.17 -8.96 19.41
CA GLU A 1 -6.30 -8.08 19.05
C GLU A 1 -6.84 -8.40 17.67
N ASN A 2 -8.16 -8.34 17.52
CA ASN A 2 -8.82 -8.52 16.24
C ASN A 2 -8.97 -7.17 15.52
N GLN A 3 -8.89 -7.21 14.19
CA GLN A 3 -9.05 -6.05 13.33
C GLN A 3 -10.11 -6.30 12.27
N ARG A 4 -10.99 -5.32 12.06
CA ARG A 4 -11.99 -5.35 11.00
C ARG A 4 -11.41 -4.76 9.72
N ARG A 5 -11.67 -5.42 8.58
CA ARG A 5 -11.41 -4.89 7.23
C ARG A 5 -12.64 -5.16 6.36
N GLY A 6 -13.32 -4.10 5.99
CA GLY A 6 -14.62 -4.21 5.34
C GLY A 6 -15.60 -5.00 6.22
N ARG A 7 -16.10 -6.14 5.70
CA ARG A 7 -17.04 -7.03 6.43
C ARG A 7 -16.34 -8.14 7.22
N ILE A 8 -15.02 -8.30 7.07
CA ILE A 8 -14.26 -9.40 7.66
C ILE A 8 -13.61 -8.94 8.96
N TYR A 9 -13.73 -9.76 10.00
CA TYR A 9 -13.16 -9.54 11.31
C TYR A 9 -12.22 -10.69 11.67
N LYS A 10 -10.92 -10.42 11.74
CA LYS A 10 -9.86 -11.43 11.94
C LYS A 10 -8.78 -10.92 12.89
N PRO A 11 -8.03 -11.82 13.56
CA PRO A 11 -6.84 -11.43 14.31
C PRO A 11 -5.83 -10.70 13.43
N ARG A 12 -5.13 -9.73 14.01
CA ARG A 12 -4.04 -9.01 13.32
C ARG A 12 -2.98 -9.93 12.75
N LEU A 13 -2.73 -11.06 13.42
CA LEU A 13 -1.80 -12.09 12.96
C LEU A 13 -2.26 -12.72 11.63
N GLU A 14 -3.55 -12.99 11.46
CA GLU A 14 -4.07 -13.54 10.21
C GLU A 14 -3.93 -12.51 9.06
N TRP A 15 -4.16 -11.23 9.33
CA TRP A 15 -3.91 -10.17 8.35
C TRP A 15 -2.44 -10.02 7.97
N LEU A 16 -1.53 -10.14 8.95
CA LEU A 16 -0.09 -10.16 8.70
C LEU A 16 0.30 -11.33 7.81
N ILE A 17 -0.10 -12.56 8.18
CA ILE A 17 0.23 -13.77 7.42
C ILE A 17 -0.33 -13.69 6.00
N HIS A 18 -1.58 -13.26 5.84
CA HIS A 18 -2.20 -13.08 4.54
C HIS A 18 -1.43 -12.08 3.66
N ALA A 19 -1.10 -10.90 4.19
CA ALA A 19 -0.36 -9.89 3.45
C ALA A 19 1.08 -10.34 3.13
N THR A 20 1.72 -11.06 4.05
CA THR A 20 3.06 -11.65 3.84
C THR A 20 3.04 -12.69 2.72
N LEU A 21 2.07 -13.61 2.75
CA LEU A 21 1.94 -14.61 1.69
C LEU A 21 1.68 -13.98 0.32
N GLN A 22 0.81 -12.98 0.23
CA GLN A 22 0.59 -12.26 -1.02
C GLN A 22 1.86 -11.57 -1.52
N ALA A 23 2.64 -10.96 -0.62
CA ALA A 23 3.91 -10.30 -0.96
C ALA A 23 4.97 -11.31 -1.44
N GLU A 24 5.11 -12.46 -0.80
CA GLU A 24 6.08 -13.50 -1.15
C GLU A 24 5.67 -14.28 -2.41
N LYS A 25 4.42 -14.75 -2.46
CA LYS A 25 3.88 -15.50 -3.63
C LYS A 25 3.63 -14.60 -4.84
N ARG A 26 3.47 -13.28 -4.60
CA ARG A 26 3.08 -12.29 -5.62
C ARG A 26 1.82 -12.67 -6.39
N SER A 27 0.91 -13.28 -5.67
CA SER A 27 -0.37 -13.77 -6.16
C SER A 27 -1.46 -13.62 -5.11
N GLU A 28 -2.70 -13.78 -5.53
CA GLU A 28 -3.83 -13.80 -4.60
C GLU A 28 -3.73 -14.99 -3.66
N VAL A 29 -4.14 -14.77 -2.41
CA VAL A 29 -4.18 -15.76 -1.33
C VAL A 29 -5.60 -15.77 -0.77
N ASP A 30 -6.18 -16.95 -0.66
CA ASP A 30 -7.52 -17.10 -0.09
C ASP A 30 -7.46 -17.00 1.44
N LEU A 31 -7.99 -15.90 1.97
CA LEU A 31 -8.04 -15.66 3.42
C LEU A 31 -8.87 -16.72 4.18
N SER A 32 -9.88 -17.31 3.54
CA SER A 32 -10.71 -18.35 4.16
C SER A 32 -9.95 -19.67 4.34
N ARG A 33 -8.90 -19.88 3.54
CA ARG A 33 -8.03 -21.07 3.55
C ARG A 33 -6.60 -20.75 3.99
N LEU A 34 -6.41 -19.69 4.77
CA LEU A 34 -5.09 -19.13 5.11
C LEU A 34 -4.12 -20.17 5.67
N TYR A 35 -4.59 -21.11 6.51
CA TYR A 35 -3.76 -22.19 7.03
C TYR A 35 -3.20 -23.09 5.91
N ASN A 36 -4.07 -23.51 4.97
CA ASN A 36 -3.66 -24.33 3.84
C ASN A 36 -2.70 -23.58 2.91
N GLU A 37 -2.98 -22.31 2.63
CA GLU A 37 -2.12 -21.43 1.82
C GLU A 37 -0.72 -21.29 2.46
N PHE A 38 -0.65 -21.10 3.78
CA PHE A 38 0.62 -21.00 4.49
C PHE A 38 1.36 -22.34 4.51
N ARG A 39 0.66 -23.46 4.80
CA ARG A 39 1.25 -24.79 4.75
C ARG A 39 1.83 -25.11 3.38
N ASP A 40 1.08 -24.83 2.32
CA ASP A 40 1.52 -25.10 0.96
C ASP A 40 2.72 -24.21 0.57
N PHE A 41 2.73 -22.94 0.99
CA PHE A 41 3.87 -22.05 0.83
C PHE A 41 5.14 -22.63 1.49
N VAL A 42 5.03 -23.08 2.72
CA VAL A 42 6.19 -23.64 3.46
C VAL A 42 6.66 -24.98 2.86
N THR A 43 5.73 -25.86 2.45
CA THR A 43 6.07 -27.23 2.04
C THR A 43 6.32 -27.39 0.54
N LYS A 44 5.68 -26.56 -0.31
CA LYS A 44 5.75 -26.69 -1.77
C LYS A 44 6.53 -25.56 -2.42
N ASP A 45 6.24 -24.31 -2.04
CA ASP A 45 6.86 -23.15 -2.70
C ASP A 45 8.28 -22.89 -2.16
N MET A 46 8.52 -23.17 -0.87
CA MET A 46 9.81 -22.96 -0.19
C MET A 46 10.30 -24.18 0.60
N PRO A 47 10.34 -25.37 -0.01
CA PRO A 47 10.63 -26.63 0.71
C PRO A 47 12.05 -26.69 1.31
N ALA A 48 13.00 -25.97 0.73
CA ALA A 48 14.39 -25.91 1.23
C ALA A 48 14.55 -24.94 2.42
N ARG A 49 13.53 -24.13 2.76
CA ARG A 49 13.62 -23.15 3.84
C ARG A 49 13.37 -23.82 5.19
N ARG A 50 14.36 -23.75 6.08
CA ARG A 50 14.29 -24.31 7.44
C ARG A 50 13.29 -23.52 8.31
N ALA A 51 12.85 -24.13 9.41
CA ALA A 51 11.90 -23.52 10.34
C ALA A 51 12.38 -22.18 10.92
N ASP A 52 13.67 -22.09 11.28
CA ASP A 52 14.28 -20.86 11.77
C ASP A 52 14.26 -19.74 10.71
N GLN A 53 14.49 -20.06 9.45
CA GLN A 53 14.41 -19.13 8.33
C GLN A 53 12.95 -18.67 8.05
N GLN A 54 11.97 -19.56 8.24
CA GLN A 54 10.55 -19.19 8.14
C GLN A 54 10.16 -18.23 9.26
N VAL A 55 10.60 -18.48 10.49
CA VAL A 55 10.36 -17.57 11.62
C VAL A 55 11.04 -16.21 11.39
N ALA A 56 12.28 -16.21 10.91
CA ALA A 56 13.01 -14.98 10.58
C ALA A 56 12.28 -14.16 9.50
N LEU A 57 11.78 -14.82 8.45
CA LEU A 57 10.97 -14.17 7.41
C LEU A 57 9.72 -13.51 8.02
N LEU A 58 8.93 -14.28 8.77
CA LEU A 58 7.70 -13.75 9.39
C LEU A 58 8.02 -12.60 10.35
N THR A 59 9.10 -12.68 11.13
CA THR A 59 9.54 -11.62 12.04
C THR A 59 9.90 -10.34 11.26
N ARG A 60 10.61 -10.48 10.13
CA ARG A 60 10.95 -9.35 9.27
C ARG A 60 9.70 -8.65 8.76
N TYR A 61 8.72 -9.39 8.26
CA TYR A 61 7.43 -8.85 7.82
C TYR A 61 6.61 -8.26 8.97
N ALA A 62 6.61 -8.92 10.14
CA ALA A 62 5.89 -8.45 11.32
C ALA A 62 6.38 -7.08 11.81
N ASN A 63 7.69 -6.85 11.79
CA ASN A 63 8.28 -5.57 12.14
C ASN A 63 7.81 -4.47 11.17
N GLN A 64 7.85 -4.72 9.86
CA GLN A 64 7.37 -3.77 8.86
C GLN A 64 5.84 -3.56 8.94
N TYR A 65 5.09 -4.62 9.21
CA TYR A 65 3.64 -4.52 9.37
C TYR A 65 3.25 -3.70 10.61
N LYS A 66 3.98 -3.85 11.72
CA LYS A 66 3.79 -3.03 12.93
C LYS A 66 4.01 -1.53 12.64
N GLU A 67 5.06 -1.22 11.88
CA GLU A 67 5.35 0.16 11.43
C GLU A 67 4.24 0.68 10.49
N LEU A 68 3.79 -0.15 9.54
CA LEU A 68 2.76 0.19 8.54
C LEU A 68 1.43 0.56 9.18
N ILE A 69 1.00 -0.15 10.24
CA ILE A 69 -0.30 0.07 10.90
C ILE A 69 -0.20 0.90 12.18
N GLY A 70 1.01 1.34 12.54
CA GLY A 70 1.27 2.12 13.74
C GLY A 70 1.04 3.62 13.54
N ASP A 71 0.80 4.32 14.65
CA ASP A 71 0.55 5.76 14.66
C ASP A 71 1.83 6.61 14.76
N SER A 72 2.97 5.96 15.00
CA SER A 72 4.27 6.61 15.24
C SER A 72 5.35 5.98 14.35
N GLY A 73 6.55 6.55 14.39
CA GLY A 73 7.70 6.08 13.61
C GLY A 73 8.08 7.05 12.50
N THR A 74 9.36 6.98 12.10
CA THR A 74 9.96 7.87 11.09
C THR A 74 10.42 7.13 9.85
N THR A 75 10.27 5.81 9.81
CA THR A 75 10.61 5.00 8.64
C THR A 75 9.73 5.34 7.44
N PRO A 76 10.18 5.08 6.21
CA PRO A 76 9.36 5.31 5.02
C PRO A 76 8.00 4.63 5.09
N VAL A 77 7.94 3.38 5.58
CA VAL A 77 6.69 2.63 5.68
C VAL A 77 5.76 3.16 6.78
N ALA A 78 6.29 3.63 7.92
CA ALA A 78 5.49 4.24 8.98
C ALA A 78 4.84 5.55 8.50
N ARG A 79 5.60 6.40 7.80
CA ARG A 79 5.05 7.63 7.17
C ARG A 79 3.98 7.31 6.15
N PHE A 80 4.23 6.31 5.29
CA PHE A 80 3.25 5.83 4.32
C PHE A 80 1.97 5.33 4.99
N GLY A 81 2.11 4.48 6.02
CA GLY A 81 0.98 3.89 6.75
C GLY A 81 0.03 4.93 7.32
N ARG A 82 0.56 5.97 7.99
CA ARG A 82 -0.25 7.08 8.53
C ARG A 82 -1.02 7.84 7.44
N ARG A 83 -0.39 8.06 6.29
CA ARG A 83 -1.04 8.78 5.17
C ARG A 83 -2.15 7.94 4.54
N ILE A 84 -1.90 6.66 4.32
CA ILE A 84 -2.85 5.77 3.65
C ILE A 84 -4.00 5.33 4.57
N ALA A 85 -3.81 5.35 5.88
CA ALA A 85 -4.83 5.02 6.87
C ALA A 85 -6.08 5.91 6.72
N ALA A 86 -5.91 7.18 6.33
CA ALA A 86 -7.02 8.10 6.08
C ALA A 86 -7.96 7.63 4.95
N TYR A 87 -7.48 6.78 4.05
CA TYR A 87 -8.23 6.27 2.89
C TYR A 87 -8.80 4.87 3.08
N ASP A 88 -8.50 4.20 4.20
CA ASP A 88 -8.90 2.81 4.52
C ASP A 88 -8.56 1.81 3.39
N VAL A 89 -7.41 1.95 2.75
CA VAL A 89 -6.96 1.13 1.62
C VAL A 89 -6.03 0.02 2.11
N THR A 90 -6.59 -1.00 2.74
CA THR A 90 -5.80 -2.11 3.29
C THR A 90 -5.31 -3.12 2.25
N THR A 91 -5.91 -3.14 1.06
CA THR A 91 -5.48 -3.99 -0.07
C THR A 91 -4.10 -3.63 -0.63
N ILE A 92 -3.56 -2.46 -0.28
CA ILE A 92 -2.21 -2.02 -0.62
C ILE A 92 -1.11 -2.63 0.30
N HIS A 93 -1.49 -3.21 1.44
CA HIS A 93 -0.54 -3.69 2.45
C HIS A 93 0.47 -4.72 1.92
N PRO A 94 0.08 -5.72 1.09
CA PRO A 94 1.05 -6.66 0.53
C PRO A 94 2.14 -5.98 -0.29
N LEU A 95 1.77 -5.02 -1.12
CA LEU A 95 2.71 -4.24 -1.93
C LEU A 95 3.62 -3.36 -1.04
N ALA A 96 3.05 -2.70 -0.04
CA ALA A 96 3.81 -1.89 0.92
C ALA A 96 4.82 -2.74 1.71
N LEU A 97 4.44 -3.94 2.11
CA LEU A 97 5.32 -4.88 2.80
C LEU A 97 6.45 -5.35 1.89
N LEU A 98 6.15 -5.72 0.64
CA LEU A 98 7.18 -6.10 -0.33
C LEU A 98 8.23 -4.98 -0.48
N ILE A 99 7.80 -3.74 -0.71
CA ILE A 99 8.71 -2.58 -0.82
C ILE A 99 9.54 -2.43 0.45
N SER A 100 8.92 -2.56 1.62
CA SER A 100 9.59 -2.35 2.91
C SER A 100 10.68 -3.37 3.18
N VAL A 101 10.46 -4.66 2.85
CA VAL A 101 11.43 -5.73 3.10
C VAL A 101 12.48 -5.87 1.99
N THR A 102 12.28 -5.25 0.84
CA THR A 102 13.27 -5.28 -0.24
C THR A 102 14.51 -4.46 0.15
N ASP A 103 15.68 -4.98 -0.21
CA ASP A 103 16.97 -4.33 0.05
C ASP A 103 17.22 -3.23 -0.99
N ILE A 104 16.57 -2.09 -0.79
CA ILE A 104 16.72 -0.84 -1.54
C ILE A 104 16.81 0.31 -0.55
N SER A 105 17.36 1.46 -0.98
CA SER A 105 17.55 2.61 -0.11
C SER A 105 16.21 3.16 0.43
N ASP A 106 16.25 3.79 1.60
CA ASP A 106 15.07 4.46 2.18
C ASP A 106 14.58 5.62 1.32
N THR A 107 15.48 6.24 0.55
CA THR A 107 15.11 7.25 -0.46
C THR A 107 14.24 6.61 -1.55
N GLU A 108 14.65 5.47 -2.10
CA GLU A 108 13.91 4.75 -3.11
C GLU A 108 12.55 4.29 -2.59
N LYS A 109 12.51 3.70 -1.37
CA LYS A 109 11.24 3.35 -0.70
C LYS A 109 10.32 4.56 -0.54
N THR A 110 10.87 5.71 -0.16
CA THR A 110 10.11 6.95 0.01
C THR A 110 9.49 7.41 -1.30
N ILE A 111 10.23 7.36 -2.40
CA ILE A 111 9.71 7.69 -3.74
C ILE A 111 8.56 6.76 -4.11
N MET A 112 8.74 5.44 -3.95
CA MET A 112 7.71 4.45 -4.23
C MET A 112 6.45 4.67 -3.40
N PHE A 113 6.59 4.93 -2.11
CA PHE A 113 5.45 5.21 -1.23
C PHE A 113 4.75 6.52 -1.58
N ASN A 114 5.48 7.55 -2.00
CA ASN A 114 4.89 8.80 -2.48
C ASN A 114 4.07 8.60 -3.75
N ASP A 115 4.52 7.78 -4.69
CA ASP A 115 3.76 7.45 -5.90
C ASP A 115 2.46 6.69 -5.55
N LEU A 116 2.51 5.75 -4.62
CA LEU A 116 1.32 5.03 -4.15
C LEU A 116 0.32 5.95 -3.45
N VAL A 117 0.78 6.85 -2.58
CA VAL A 117 -0.09 7.87 -1.96
C VAL A 117 -0.68 8.79 -3.02
N SER A 118 0.14 9.29 -3.95
CA SER A 118 -0.31 10.14 -5.06
C SER A 118 -1.39 9.45 -5.89
N TYR A 119 -1.21 8.16 -6.21
CA TYR A 119 -2.21 7.38 -6.92
C TYR A 119 -3.56 7.36 -6.17
N VAL A 120 -3.57 7.04 -4.89
CA VAL A 120 -4.79 6.94 -4.07
C VAL A 120 -5.45 8.30 -3.88
N VAL A 121 -4.66 9.33 -3.55
CA VAL A 121 -5.15 10.71 -3.34
C VAL A 121 -5.79 11.27 -4.60
N ARG A 122 -5.10 11.18 -5.75
CA ARG A 122 -5.62 11.68 -7.03
C ARG A 122 -6.93 11.02 -7.40
N ARG A 123 -7.04 9.71 -7.24
CA ARG A 123 -8.27 8.98 -7.52
C ARG A 123 -9.42 9.43 -6.61
N ALA A 124 -9.17 9.64 -5.32
CA ALA A 124 -10.18 10.12 -4.39
C ALA A 124 -10.65 11.55 -4.74
N VAL A 125 -9.72 12.45 -5.03
CA VAL A 125 -10.02 13.84 -5.43
C VAL A 125 -10.76 13.90 -6.76
N CYS A 126 -10.39 13.08 -7.74
CA CYS A 126 -11.09 12.98 -9.02
C CYS A 126 -12.43 12.20 -8.93
N GLY A 127 -12.79 11.68 -7.76
CA GLY A 127 -14.06 10.96 -7.54
C GLY A 127 -14.09 9.57 -8.18
N LEU A 128 -12.92 8.95 -8.39
CA LEU A 128 -12.81 7.62 -8.98
C LEU A 128 -12.98 6.53 -7.91
N THR A 129 -13.70 5.47 -8.27
CA THR A 129 -14.03 4.39 -7.33
C THR A 129 -12.80 3.61 -6.85
N PRO A 130 -12.71 3.26 -5.54
CA PRO A 130 -11.66 2.38 -5.02
C PRO A 130 -11.96 0.89 -5.18
N LYS A 131 -13.10 0.50 -5.73
CA LYS A 131 -13.56 -0.90 -5.78
C LYS A 131 -12.58 -1.87 -6.44
N ASN A 132 -11.73 -1.39 -7.36
CA ASN A 132 -10.78 -2.21 -8.10
C ASN A 132 -9.37 -2.25 -7.49
N TYR A 133 -9.13 -1.64 -6.33
CA TYR A 133 -7.79 -1.53 -5.75
C TYR A 133 -7.11 -2.87 -5.48
N ASN A 134 -7.88 -3.91 -5.13
CA ASN A 134 -7.30 -5.25 -4.98
C ASN A 134 -6.62 -5.73 -6.27
N ASN A 135 -7.33 -5.67 -7.39
CA ASN A 135 -6.78 -6.08 -8.70
C ASN A 135 -5.62 -5.19 -9.14
N VAL A 136 -5.73 -3.88 -8.91
CA VAL A 136 -4.68 -2.90 -9.23
C VAL A 136 -3.38 -3.24 -8.50
N PHE A 137 -3.42 -3.34 -7.17
CA PHE A 137 -2.20 -3.58 -6.38
C PHE A 137 -1.64 -4.98 -6.60
N MET A 138 -2.48 -5.96 -6.87
CA MET A 138 -2.02 -7.29 -7.29
C MET A 138 -1.37 -7.29 -8.68
N ALA A 139 -1.88 -6.51 -9.63
CA ALA A 139 -1.26 -6.35 -10.95
C ALA A 139 0.13 -5.69 -10.82
N VAL A 140 0.24 -4.61 -10.04
CA VAL A 140 1.51 -3.93 -9.74
C VAL A 140 2.49 -4.91 -9.07
N LEU A 141 2.03 -5.65 -8.08
CA LEU A 141 2.85 -6.63 -7.35
C LEU A 141 3.39 -7.73 -8.29
N ARG A 142 2.56 -8.24 -9.20
CA ARG A 142 2.97 -9.20 -10.25
C ARG A 142 3.95 -8.59 -11.27
N HIS A 143 3.79 -7.31 -11.60
CA HIS A 143 4.72 -6.62 -12.49
C HIS A 143 6.11 -6.51 -11.84
N LEU A 144 6.19 -6.02 -10.60
CA LEU A 144 7.44 -5.94 -9.85
C LEU A 144 8.09 -7.30 -9.60
N ALA A 145 7.30 -8.39 -9.63
CA ALA A 145 7.81 -9.76 -9.58
C ALA A 145 8.61 -10.16 -10.82
N LYS A 146 8.21 -9.65 -11.96
CA LYS A 146 8.82 -10.00 -13.28
C LYS A 146 9.95 -9.07 -13.66
N THR A 147 10.03 -7.91 -13.03
CA THR A 147 11.00 -6.87 -13.29
C THR A 147 11.90 -6.63 -12.06
N ALA A 148 11.84 -5.46 -11.48
CA ALA A 148 12.55 -5.11 -10.26
C ALA A 148 11.65 -4.31 -9.31
N VAL A 149 11.90 -4.42 -8.00
CA VAL A 149 11.25 -3.55 -7.01
C VAL A 149 11.97 -2.20 -7.03
N SER A 150 11.48 -1.29 -7.86
CA SER A 150 12.04 0.05 -8.04
C SER A 150 10.94 1.07 -8.31
N SER A 151 11.25 2.35 -8.06
CA SER A 151 10.32 3.47 -8.34
C SER A 151 10.01 3.60 -9.82
N VAL A 152 10.96 3.28 -10.69
CA VAL A 152 10.78 3.30 -12.15
C VAL A 152 9.73 2.28 -12.57
N GLU A 153 9.90 1.03 -12.15
CA GLU A 153 8.98 -0.06 -12.50
C GLU A 153 7.60 0.10 -11.85
N LEU A 154 7.55 0.57 -10.59
CA LEU A 154 6.29 0.91 -9.93
C LEU A 154 5.52 1.97 -10.73
N ARG A 155 6.18 3.07 -11.06
CA ARG A 155 5.57 4.19 -11.79
C ARG A 155 5.15 3.78 -13.20
N TYR A 156 5.96 2.98 -13.87
CA TYR A 156 5.62 2.40 -15.16
C TYR A 156 4.34 1.56 -15.06
N SER A 157 4.28 0.65 -14.09
CA SER A 157 3.10 -0.21 -13.87
C SER A 157 1.84 0.62 -13.59
N LEU A 158 1.92 1.63 -12.69
CA LEU A 158 0.79 2.49 -12.35
C LEU A 158 0.30 3.34 -13.54
N LYS A 159 1.23 3.87 -14.36
CA LYS A 159 0.88 4.68 -15.54
C LYS A 159 0.26 3.88 -16.67
N ASN A 160 0.55 2.60 -16.76
CA ASN A 160 -0.02 1.70 -17.77
C ASN A 160 -1.36 1.07 -17.36
N LEU A 161 -1.89 1.41 -16.18
CA LEU A 161 -3.24 1.02 -15.79
C LEU A 161 -4.28 1.77 -16.62
N ASN A 162 -5.14 1.02 -17.30
CA ASN A 162 -6.14 1.57 -18.20
C ASN A 162 -7.56 1.46 -17.62
N GLY A 163 -8.45 2.33 -18.09
CA GLY A 163 -9.87 2.38 -17.72
C GLY A 163 -10.13 3.10 -16.38
N GLU A 164 -11.33 3.64 -16.24
CA GLU A 164 -11.77 4.46 -15.10
C GLU A 164 -11.62 3.75 -13.74
N ALA A 165 -11.76 2.45 -13.71
CA ALA A 165 -11.62 1.67 -12.48
C ALA A 165 -10.17 1.55 -11.98
N SER A 166 -9.16 1.88 -12.80
CA SER A 166 -7.75 1.59 -12.51
C SER A 166 -6.79 2.74 -12.81
N ARG A 167 -7.05 3.59 -13.78
CA ARG A 167 -6.13 4.61 -14.27
C ARG A 167 -5.61 5.56 -13.19
N TRP A 168 -4.40 6.06 -13.37
CA TRP A 168 -3.82 7.12 -12.56
C TRP A 168 -4.17 8.49 -13.15
N PRO A 169 -4.93 9.36 -12.45
CA PRO A 169 -5.30 10.67 -12.95
C PRO A 169 -4.08 11.55 -13.23
N THR A 170 -4.13 12.29 -14.33
CA THR A 170 -3.10 13.26 -14.72
C THR A 170 -3.05 14.46 -13.76
N ASP A 171 -1.98 15.26 -13.86
CA ASP A 171 -1.86 16.50 -13.09
C ASP A 171 -2.99 17.48 -13.42
N SER A 172 -3.34 17.60 -14.71
CA SER A 172 -4.41 18.48 -15.17
C SER A 172 -5.77 18.07 -14.62
N GLU A 173 -6.09 16.77 -14.63
CA GLU A 173 -7.35 16.26 -14.06
C GLU A 173 -7.41 16.48 -12.55
N PHE A 174 -6.31 16.24 -11.85
CA PHE A 174 -6.22 16.43 -10.40
C PHE A 174 -6.39 17.90 -10.02
N LEU A 175 -5.66 18.82 -10.68
CA LEU A 175 -5.77 20.26 -10.44
C LEU A 175 -7.14 20.79 -10.76
N ASN A 176 -7.72 20.39 -11.91
CA ASN A 176 -9.08 20.76 -12.25
C ASN A 176 -10.09 20.26 -11.20
N ALA A 177 -9.96 19.04 -10.73
CA ALA A 177 -10.82 18.51 -9.69
C ALA A 177 -10.67 19.25 -8.35
N CYS A 178 -9.46 19.69 -8.00
CA CYS A 178 -9.23 20.52 -6.81
C CYS A 178 -9.97 21.88 -6.88
N ILE A 179 -10.11 22.45 -8.09
CA ILE A 179 -10.74 23.77 -8.29
C ILE A 179 -12.26 23.65 -8.44
N THR A 180 -12.73 22.64 -9.18
CA THR A 180 -14.13 22.58 -9.63
C THR A 180 -15.02 21.65 -8.81
N ALA A 181 -14.43 20.66 -8.11
CA ALA A 181 -15.21 19.68 -7.38
C ALA A 181 -15.53 20.13 -5.95
N GLN A 182 -16.69 19.75 -5.45
CA GLN A 182 -16.99 19.85 -4.03
C GLN A 182 -16.19 18.75 -3.28
N LEU A 183 -14.99 19.13 -2.82
CA LEU A 183 -14.12 18.19 -2.12
C LEU A 183 -14.63 17.90 -0.71
N TYR A 184 -15.01 18.94 0.06
CA TYR A 184 -15.47 18.79 1.43
C TYR A 184 -16.67 19.72 1.72
N PRO A 185 -17.76 19.21 2.35
CA PRO A 185 -18.08 17.79 2.43
C PRO A 185 -18.50 17.27 1.05
N GLY A 186 -17.96 16.12 0.65
CA GLY A 186 -18.28 15.56 -0.69
C GLY A 186 -17.40 14.35 -1.01
N ARG A 187 -16.43 14.53 -1.91
CA ARG A 187 -15.53 13.45 -2.34
C ARG A 187 -14.59 12.96 -1.22
N LEU A 188 -14.25 13.85 -0.27
CA LEU A 188 -13.36 13.59 0.84
C LEU A 188 -14.12 13.74 2.16
N ASP A 189 -13.89 12.81 3.08
CA ASP A 189 -14.30 12.91 4.46
C ASP A 189 -13.24 13.66 5.31
N THR A 190 -13.52 13.88 6.58
CA THR A 190 -12.63 14.61 7.49
C THR A 190 -11.22 14.03 7.60
N PRO A 191 -11.03 12.70 7.74
CA PRO A 191 -9.68 12.11 7.76
C PRO A 191 -8.86 12.38 6.50
N LYS A 192 -9.46 12.21 5.32
CA LYS A 192 -8.79 12.45 4.03
C LYS A 192 -8.43 13.92 3.84
N MET A 193 -9.37 14.83 4.14
CA MET A 193 -9.11 16.26 4.06
C MET A 193 -8.01 16.68 5.02
N ARG A 194 -8.05 16.22 6.27
CA ARG A 194 -7.00 16.51 7.26
C ARG A 194 -5.62 16.04 6.78
N MET A 195 -5.53 14.82 6.25
CA MET A 195 -4.28 14.29 5.72
C MET A 195 -3.74 15.17 4.59
N MET A 196 -4.56 15.55 3.61
CA MET A 196 -4.14 16.42 2.51
C MET A 196 -3.67 17.80 3.00
N LEU A 197 -4.40 18.43 3.92
CA LEU A 197 -3.99 19.74 4.48
C LEU A 197 -2.69 19.64 5.27
N THR A 198 -2.47 18.56 6.02
CA THR A 198 -1.21 18.32 6.74
C THR A 198 -0.02 18.19 5.78
N GLU A 199 -0.18 17.49 4.66
CA GLU A 199 0.87 17.38 3.64
C GLU A 199 1.18 18.73 2.99
N LEU A 200 0.14 19.50 2.63
CA LEU A 200 0.30 20.86 2.06
C LEU A 200 0.99 21.80 3.04
N GLU A 201 0.56 21.81 4.30
CA GLU A 201 1.21 22.62 5.34
C GLU A 201 2.69 22.24 5.53
N GLY A 202 2.98 20.95 5.55
CA GLY A 202 4.36 20.46 5.66
C GLY A 202 5.23 20.90 4.50
N GLU A 203 4.69 20.96 3.27
CA GLU A 203 5.40 21.44 2.10
C GLU A 203 5.63 22.98 2.15
N LEU A 204 4.59 23.74 2.46
CA LEU A 204 4.69 25.20 2.61
C LEU A 204 5.73 25.59 3.67
N ARG A 205 5.75 24.90 4.82
CA ARG A 205 6.75 25.14 5.87
C ARG A 205 8.19 24.84 5.40
N ARG A 206 8.38 23.87 4.50
CA ARG A 206 9.71 23.59 3.91
C ARG A 206 10.15 24.70 2.99
N GLN A 207 9.26 25.22 2.15
CA GLN A 207 9.55 26.30 1.21
C GLN A 207 9.88 27.62 1.91
N VAL A 208 9.26 27.90 3.07
CA VAL A 208 9.54 29.14 3.86
C VAL A 208 10.88 29.06 4.60
N LYS A 209 11.43 27.86 4.83
CA LYS A 209 12.72 27.68 5.54
C LYS A 209 13.94 27.65 4.60
N THR A 210 13.71 27.63 3.30
CA THR A 210 14.73 27.74 2.25
C THR A 210 14.84 29.16 1.75
#